data_8bfe5bf6c7c0ca8c43253625084a116c
#
_entry.id   8bfe5bf6c7c0ca8c43253625084a116c
#
_cell.length_a   1.000
_cell.length_b   1.000
_cell.length_c   1.000
_cell.angle_alpha   90.00
_cell.angle_beta   90.00
_cell.angle_gamma   90.00
#
_symmetry.space_group_name_H-M   'P 1'
#
loop_
_entity.id
_entity.type
_entity.pdbx_description
1 polymer ?
#
loop_
_entity_poly.entity_id
_entity_poly.type
_entity_poly.pdbx_seq_one_letter_code
_entity_poly.pdbx_strand_id
1 'polypeptide(L)'
;MLLEKEKQLIKKVGKLLVSSVGAITISFLILISSVTMYIFKVQEFQTDNGGGFITDIGALGVPQELVPIFNEVSSIFNVPNWVLAAVAKQESNFNINAQSPDGAYGIMQIQRLDILTGMDLWSNHIRGGLGEEYIKAGYNFSNAEDMWRIYLSDAKAQIMAGAYMIRYCANYVLYKKNIVENLNYNSNDNMQLIKWNATEGSSEYTEFEVILKRIFACYNGGPSYGMSVDLNNAQNNYPNKVFQYAMQFRDIGLIENTNELIEKAIEAGMKWVGKSPYVWGGGRTEEDVLAGRFDCSSFVHYMYASVGVQLGDRSSVVTFSLVNMGREITPNEMKRGDIIFFDTYTINGHVGVYLGNGKFIHDGTTRGVEIADINNPYWTETFNGRVRRVVE
;
A
#
# COMPACT_ATOMS: atom_id res chain seq x y z
N MET A 1 -28.91 55.48 -34.07
CA MET A 1 -29.52 54.82 -32.90
C MET A 1 -29.24 53.32 -32.87
N LEU A 2 -29.32 52.57 -34.00
CA LEU A 2 -28.97 51.15 -34.04
C LEU A 2 -27.45 50.88 -33.82
N LEU A 3 -26.57 51.61 -34.46
CA LEU A 3 -25.11 51.45 -34.35
C LEU A 3 -24.54 51.73 -32.94
N GLU A 4 -25.18 52.55 -32.14
CA GLU A 4 -24.78 52.84 -30.76
C GLU A 4 -25.19 51.69 -29.81
N LYS A 5 -26.36 51.09 -30.05
CA LYS A 5 -26.80 49.91 -29.28
C LYS A 5 -25.93 48.67 -29.54
N GLU A 6 -25.50 48.47 -30.78
CA GLU A 6 -24.56 47.37 -31.12
C GLU A 6 -23.19 47.57 -30.49
N LYS A 7 -22.65 48.79 -30.51
CA LYS A 7 -21.36 49.07 -29.82
C LYS A 7 -21.43 48.89 -28.31
N GLN A 8 -22.58 49.26 -27.69
CA GLN A 8 -22.76 49.01 -26.24
C GLN A 8 -22.93 47.48 -25.93
N LEU A 9 -23.58 46.72 -26.80
CA LEU A 9 -23.71 45.29 -26.65
C LEU A 9 -22.37 44.55 -26.76
N ILE A 10 -21.56 44.91 -27.78
CA ILE A 10 -20.21 44.38 -27.98
C ILE A 10 -19.33 44.68 -26.77
N LYS A 11 -19.40 45.91 -26.22
CA LYS A 11 -18.65 46.28 -25.02
C LYS A 11 -19.08 45.54 -23.77
N LYS A 12 -20.37 45.22 -23.64
CA LYS A 12 -20.94 44.47 -22.53
C LYS A 12 -20.59 42.97 -22.61
N VAL A 13 -20.65 42.37 -23.80
CA VAL A 13 -20.22 41.00 -24.07
C VAL A 13 -18.71 40.84 -23.90
N GLY A 14 -17.93 41.79 -24.37
CA GLY A 14 -16.47 41.80 -24.17
C GLY A 14 -16.07 41.88 -22.69
N LYS A 15 -16.77 42.71 -21.88
CA LYS A 15 -16.54 42.74 -20.41
C LYS A 15 -16.95 41.45 -19.73
N LEU A 16 -18.02 40.77 -20.16
CA LEU A 16 -18.48 39.48 -19.62
C LEU A 16 -17.49 38.35 -19.95
N LEU A 17 -16.98 38.33 -21.19
CA LEU A 17 -15.96 37.34 -21.61
C LEU A 17 -14.63 37.53 -20.88
N VAL A 18 -14.16 38.76 -20.69
CA VAL A 18 -12.92 39.06 -19.95
C VAL A 18 -13.09 38.68 -18.47
N SER A 19 -14.26 38.89 -17.87
CA SER A 19 -14.51 38.52 -16.48
C SER A 19 -14.63 37.00 -16.29
N SER A 20 -15.21 36.26 -17.24
CA SER A 20 -15.33 34.82 -17.19
C SER A 20 -13.98 34.12 -17.44
N VAL A 21 -13.19 34.58 -18.40
CA VAL A 21 -11.84 34.08 -18.64
C VAL A 21 -10.94 34.38 -17.43
N GLY A 22 -11.06 35.59 -16.84
CA GLY A 22 -10.33 35.94 -15.62
C GLY A 22 -10.72 35.05 -14.43
N ALA A 23 -12.00 34.74 -14.24
CA ALA A 23 -12.45 33.84 -13.17
C ALA A 23 -11.97 32.41 -13.38
N ILE A 24 -11.98 31.90 -14.60
CA ILE A 24 -11.50 30.56 -14.95
C ILE A 24 -9.99 30.45 -14.73
N THR A 25 -9.21 31.48 -15.15
CA THR A 25 -7.76 31.49 -14.92
C THR A 25 -7.38 31.61 -13.45
N ILE A 26 -8.11 32.40 -12.66
CA ILE A 26 -7.90 32.49 -11.21
C ILE A 26 -8.24 31.17 -10.53
N SER A 27 -9.35 30.51 -10.88
CA SER A 27 -9.72 29.20 -10.35
C SER A 27 -8.69 28.12 -10.71
N PHE A 28 -8.15 28.15 -11.92
CA PHE A 28 -7.10 27.23 -12.37
C PHE A 28 -5.77 27.48 -11.67
N LEU A 29 -5.39 28.75 -11.42
CA LEU A 29 -4.22 29.11 -10.64
C LEU A 29 -4.35 28.73 -9.16
N ILE A 30 -5.53 28.85 -8.57
CA ILE A 30 -5.81 28.41 -7.19
C ILE A 30 -5.73 26.88 -7.12
N LEU A 31 -6.26 26.17 -8.11
CA LEU A 31 -6.17 24.72 -8.18
C LEU A 31 -4.71 24.24 -8.30
N ILE A 32 -3.93 24.86 -9.21
CA ILE A 32 -2.51 24.56 -9.38
C ILE A 32 -1.74 24.90 -8.09
N SER A 33 -1.99 26.04 -7.45
CA SER A 33 -1.31 26.41 -6.22
C SER A 33 -1.65 25.47 -5.06
N SER A 34 -2.90 25.01 -4.96
CA SER A 34 -3.30 24.03 -3.93
C SER A 34 -2.70 22.66 -4.18
N VAL A 35 -2.64 22.21 -5.44
CA VAL A 35 -1.97 20.95 -5.82
C VAL A 35 -0.46 21.06 -5.59
N THR A 36 0.16 22.18 -5.97
CA THR A 36 1.60 22.41 -5.74
C THR A 36 1.92 22.49 -4.25
N MET A 37 1.07 23.13 -3.46
CA MET A 37 1.23 23.22 -2.01
C MET A 37 1.03 21.86 -1.32
N TYR A 38 0.13 21.03 -1.86
CA TYR A 38 -0.06 19.66 -1.43
C TYR A 38 1.16 18.80 -1.76
N ILE A 39 1.67 18.88 -3.00
CA ILE A 39 2.90 18.17 -3.42
C ILE A 39 4.09 18.63 -2.58
N PHE A 40 4.24 19.95 -2.32
CA PHE A 40 5.31 20.50 -1.48
C PHE A 40 5.22 19.98 -0.03
N LYS A 41 4.02 19.97 0.57
CA LYS A 41 3.80 19.39 1.90
C LYS A 41 4.09 17.89 1.96
N VAL A 42 3.73 17.14 0.93
CA VAL A 42 4.04 15.70 0.85
C VAL A 42 5.55 15.48 0.71
N GLN A 43 6.25 16.28 -0.10
CA GLN A 43 7.71 16.21 -0.23
C GLN A 43 8.43 16.65 1.06
N GLU A 44 7.98 17.73 1.71
CA GLU A 44 8.54 18.20 2.98
C GLU A 44 8.34 17.17 4.10
N PHE A 45 7.18 16.51 4.12
CA PHE A 45 6.89 15.40 5.04
C PHE A 45 7.77 14.16 4.77
N GLN A 46 8.09 13.87 3.50
CA GLN A 46 9.00 12.78 3.13
C GLN A 46 10.46 13.08 3.47
N THR A 47 10.90 14.33 3.36
CA THR A 47 12.30 14.71 3.62
C THR A 47 12.62 14.89 5.10
N ASP A 48 11.66 15.38 5.91
CA ASP A 48 11.87 15.61 7.34
C ASP A 48 11.73 14.35 8.22
N ASN A 49 11.01 13.32 7.76
CA ASN A 49 10.71 12.12 8.54
C ASN A 49 11.39 10.82 8.04
N GLY A 50 12.43 10.89 7.23
CA GLY A 50 13.25 9.72 6.89
C GLY A 50 12.50 8.62 6.12
N GLY A 51 11.60 8.96 5.19
CA GLY A 51 11.15 8.06 4.11
C GLY A 51 10.25 6.87 4.48
N GLY A 52 9.81 6.73 5.73
CA GLY A 52 9.09 5.52 6.16
C GLY A 52 7.56 5.61 6.21
N PHE A 53 6.99 6.81 6.04
CA PHE A 53 5.55 7.03 6.29
C PHE A 53 4.66 6.82 5.07
N ILE A 54 5.10 7.19 3.89
CA ILE A 54 4.32 7.03 2.65
C ILE A 54 5.12 6.21 1.65
N THR A 55 4.56 5.09 1.24
CA THR A 55 5.10 4.21 0.20
C THR A 55 4.06 4.00 -0.89
N ASP A 56 4.47 3.51 -2.06
CA ASP A 56 3.53 3.12 -3.12
C ASP A 56 2.84 1.79 -2.77
N ILE A 57 1.71 1.89 -2.08
CA ILE A 57 0.89 0.75 -1.71
C ILE A 57 0.01 0.23 -2.86
N GLY A 58 -0.17 1.01 -3.93
CA GLY A 58 -0.97 0.65 -5.10
C GLY A 58 -0.41 -0.55 -5.85
N ALA A 59 0.92 -0.68 -5.89
CA ALA A 59 1.61 -1.80 -6.55
C ALA A 59 1.25 -3.19 -5.98
N LEU A 60 0.68 -3.27 -4.79
CA LEU A 60 0.31 -4.53 -4.11
C LEU A 60 -1.20 -4.80 -4.08
N GLY A 61 -1.95 -4.19 -4.98
CA GLY A 61 -3.38 -4.47 -5.16
C GLY A 61 -4.28 -3.75 -4.15
N VAL A 62 -3.82 -2.65 -3.57
CA VAL A 62 -4.72 -1.66 -2.96
C VAL A 62 -5.53 -1.03 -4.08
N PRO A 63 -6.87 -0.95 -3.99
CA PRO A 63 -7.68 -0.25 -4.99
C PRO A 63 -7.17 1.17 -5.21
N GLN A 64 -6.97 1.55 -6.48
CA GLN A 64 -6.33 2.82 -6.84
C GLN A 64 -7.05 4.04 -6.27
N GLU A 65 -8.37 3.97 -6.15
CA GLU A 65 -9.20 5.00 -5.54
C GLU A 65 -8.98 5.17 -4.03
N LEU A 66 -8.44 4.14 -3.35
CA LEU A 66 -8.15 4.19 -1.91
C LEU A 66 -6.73 4.69 -1.60
N VAL A 67 -5.79 4.60 -2.54
CA VAL A 67 -4.39 4.99 -2.32
C VAL A 67 -4.26 6.44 -1.84
N PRO A 68 -4.88 7.46 -2.49
CA PRO A 68 -4.82 8.83 -2.01
C PRO A 68 -5.43 9.00 -0.60
N ILE A 69 -6.46 8.22 -0.28
CA ILE A 69 -7.13 8.27 1.02
C ILE A 69 -6.19 7.70 2.11
N PHE A 70 -5.53 6.57 1.87
CA PHE A 70 -4.54 6.03 2.79
C PHE A 70 -3.39 7.02 3.03
N ASN A 71 -2.91 7.70 1.99
CA ASN A 71 -1.84 8.69 2.10
C ASN A 71 -2.27 9.91 2.93
N GLU A 72 -3.48 10.43 2.69
CA GLU A 72 -4.03 11.55 3.46
C GLU A 72 -4.20 11.17 4.94
N VAL A 73 -4.81 10.02 5.22
CA VAL A 73 -5.05 9.55 6.60
C VAL A 73 -3.75 9.25 7.32
N SER A 74 -2.74 8.70 6.62
CA SER A 74 -1.38 8.51 7.15
C SER A 74 -0.82 9.82 7.70
N SER A 75 -0.96 10.91 6.94
CA SER A 75 -0.48 12.23 7.35
C SER A 75 -1.24 12.80 8.56
N ILE A 76 -2.55 12.54 8.69
CA ILE A 76 -3.36 13.01 9.82
C ILE A 76 -2.95 12.33 11.13
N PHE A 77 -2.67 11.03 11.09
CA PHE A 77 -2.45 10.22 12.30
C PHE A 77 -0.98 9.89 12.58
N ASN A 78 -0.05 10.29 11.72
CA ASN A 78 1.36 9.89 11.74
C ASN A 78 1.54 8.35 11.82
N VAL A 79 0.66 7.63 11.16
CA VAL A 79 0.73 6.17 11.02
C VAL A 79 1.03 5.88 9.55
N PRO A 80 2.07 5.11 9.22
CA PRO A 80 2.44 4.85 7.83
C PRO A 80 1.29 4.25 7.01
N ASN A 81 1.14 4.71 5.75
CA ASN A 81 0.08 4.23 4.85
C ASN A 81 0.14 2.71 4.64
N TRP A 82 1.36 2.13 4.61
CA TRP A 82 1.56 0.70 4.49
C TRP A 82 1.09 -0.09 5.72
N VAL A 83 1.12 0.50 6.93
CA VAL A 83 0.53 -0.09 8.15
C VAL A 83 -0.99 -0.10 8.03
N LEU A 84 -1.59 1.01 7.60
CA LEU A 84 -3.03 1.13 7.39
C LEU A 84 -3.52 0.14 6.34
N ALA A 85 -2.80 0.04 5.21
CA ALA A 85 -3.12 -0.89 4.13
C ALA A 85 -3.02 -2.36 4.57
N ALA A 86 -2.02 -2.70 5.41
CA ALA A 86 -1.85 -4.05 5.93
C ALA A 86 -3.03 -4.49 6.82
N VAL A 87 -3.49 -3.60 7.70
CA VAL A 87 -4.67 -3.85 8.53
C VAL A 87 -5.92 -3.97 7.65
N ALA A 88 -6.16 -3.04 6.74
CA ALA A 88 -7.29 -3.07 5.82
C ALA A 88 -7.33 -4.36 4.95
N LYS A 89 -6.14 -4.81 4.51
CA LYS A 89 -5.98 -6.09 3.77
C LYS A 89 -6.43 -7.27 4.60
N GLN A 90 -6.01 -7.35 5.86
CA GLN A 90 -6.34 -8.46 6.76
C GLN A 90 -7.82 -8.42 7.18
N GLU A 91 -8.36 -7.23 7.46
CA GLU A 91 -9.71 -7.07 8.01
C GLU A 91 -10.81 -7.32 6.98
N SER A 92 -10.67 -6.81 5.77
CA SER A 92 -11.75 -6.81 4.80
C SER A 92 -11.33 -7.08 3.35
N ASN A 93 -10.01 -7.18 3.09
CA ASN A 93 -9.46 -7.12 1.75
C ASN A 93 -9.94 -5.86 0.99
N PHE A 94 -9.94 -4.72 1.68
CA PHE A 94 -10.36 -3.39 1.20
C PHE A 94 -11.85 -3.25 0.88
N ASN A 95 -12.70 -4.13 1.37
CA ASN A 95 -14.14 -4.06 1.12
C ASN A 95 -14.82 -3.07 2.07
N ILE A 96 -15.32 -1.96 1.51
CA ILE A 96 -16.04 -0.91 2.25
C ILE A 96 -17.34 -1.40 2.92
N ASN A 97 -17.94 -2.47 2.41
CA ASN A 97 -19.20 -3.04 2.88
C ASN A 97 -19.00 -4.34 3.67
N ALA A 98 -17.77 -4.67 4.06
CA ALA A 98 -17.50 -5.87 4.83
C ALA A 98 -18.20 -5.82 6.20
N GLN A 99 -18.81 -6.94 6.60
CA GLN A 99 -19.45 -7.08 7.90
C GLN A 99 -19.00 -8.39 8.53
N SER A 100 -18.59 -8.33 9.80
CA SER A 100 -18.30 -9.53 10.58
C SER A 100 -19.55 -10.03 11.33
N PRO A 101 -19.60 -11.32 11.72
CA PRO A 101 -20.64 -11.85 12.60
C PRO A 101 -20.73 -11.08 13.95
N ASP A 102 -19.62 -10.51 14.39
CA ASP A 102 -19.50 -9.79 15.66
C ASP A 102 -19.82 -8.28 15.54
N GLY A 103 -20.38 -7.86 14.38
CA GLY A 103 -20.85 -6.49 14.17
C GLY A 103 -19.76 -5.48 13.81
N ALA A 104 -18.55 -5.91 13.45
CA ALA A 104 -17.56 -5.02 12.87
C ALA A 104 -17.93 -4.68 11.43
N TYR A 105 -17.62 -3.45 10.98
CA TYR A 105 -18.04 -2.95 9.68
C TYR A 105 -16.90 -2.24 8.94
N GLY A 106 -16.91 -2.39 7.61
CA GLY A 106 -16.13 -1.61 6.66
C GLY A 106 -14.69 -2.06 6.47
N ILE A 107 -13.90 -1.24 5.77
CA ILE A 107 -12.52 -1.53 5.37
C ILE A 107 -11.66 -1.91 6.57
N MET A 108 -11.82 -1.25 7.70
CA MET A 108 -11.00 -1.39 8.91
C MET A 108 -11.71 -2.18 10.02
N GLN A 109 -12.88 -2.75 9.77
CA GLN A 109 -13.66 -3.59 10.68
C GLN A 109 -13.83 -3.00 12.09
N ILE A 110 -14.31 -1.76 12.17
CA ILE A 110 -14.58 -1.10 13.47
C ILE A 110 -15.94 -1.55 13.99
N GLN A 111 -15.99 -1.90 15.27
CA GLN A 111 -17.22 -2.25 15.97
C GLN A 111 -17.93 -1.01 16.53
N ARG A 112 -19.25 -0.96 16.36
CA ARG A 112 -20.09 0.05 16.99
C ARG A 112 -20.33 -0.28 18.47
N LEU A 113 -20.67 -1.52 18.74
CA LEU A 113 -21.01 -2.02 20.07
C LEU A 113 -20.08 -3.18 20.43
N ASP A 114 -19.70 -3.24 21.69
CA ASP A 114 -19.08 -4.44 22.24
C ASP A 114 -20.13 -5.57 22.31
N ILE A 115 -19.86 -6.68 21.66
CA ILE A 115 -20.82 -7.78 21.52
C ILE A 115 -21.17 -8.46 22.86
N LEU A 116 -20.25 -8.43 23.83
CA LEU A 116 -20.43 -9.11 25.11
C LEU A 116 -21.15 -8.22 26.12
N THR A 117 -20.81 -6.94 26.15
CA THR A 117 -21.30 -5.99 27.17
C THR A 117 -22.39 -5.05 26.66
N GLY A 118 -22.55 -4.93 25.33
CA GLY A 118 -23.42 -3.95 24.69
C GLY A 118 -22.92 -2.49 24.83
N MET A 119 -21.68 -2.29 25.28
CA MET A 119 -21.09 -0.97 25.42
C MET A 119 -20.98 -0.28 24.05
N ASP A 120 -21.37 0.99 23.97
CA ASP A 120 -21.23 1.81 22.78
C ASP A 120 -19.75 2.25 22.60
N LEU A 121 -19.00 1.43 21.87
CA LEU A 121 -17.59 1.66 21.57
C LEU A 121 -17.43 2.87 20.63
N TRP A 122 -18.33 3.01 19.66
CA TRP A 122 -18.27 4.10 18.69
C TRP A 122 -18.37 5.48 19.35
N SER A 123 -19.38 5.66 20.22
CA SER A 123 -19.51 6.92 20.95
C SER A 123 -18.31 7.20 21.86
N ASN A 124 -17.67 6.16 22.40
CA ASN A 124 -16.45 6.31 23.17
C ASN A 124 -15.27 6.76 22.29
N HIS A 125 -15.11 6.22 21.09
CA HIS A 125 -14.08 6.66 20.15
C HIS A 125 -14.30 8.10 19.69
N ILE A 126 -15.54 8.49 19.37
CA ILE A 126 -15.88 9.87 19.00
C ILE A 126 -15.49 10.85 20.12
N ARG A 127 -15.86 10.55 21.38
CA ARG A 127 -15.50 11.39 22.55
C ARG A 127 -14.02 11.31 22.91
N GLY A 128 -13.37 10.20 22.60
CA GLY A 128 -11.96 9.95 22.93
C GLY A 128 -10.93 10.64 22.02
N GLY A 129 -11.39 11.39 21.02
CA GLY A 129 -10.53 12.17 20.12
C GLY A 129 -10.79 11.93 18.63
N LEU A 130 -11.41 10.81 18.23
CA LEU A 130 -11.72 10.55 16.82
C LEU A 130 -12.68 11.61 16.26
N GLY A 131 -13.63 12.10 17.05
CA GLY A 131 -14.56 13.15 16.63
C GLY A 131 -13.87 14.46 16.26
N GLU A 132 -12.85 14.85 17.00
CA GLU A 132 -12.04 16.03 16.68
C GLU A 132 -11.27 15.86 15.37
N GLU A 133 -10.72 14.66 15.11
CA GLU A 133 -10.01 14.38 13.86
C GLU A 133 -10.97 14.40 12.66
N TYR A 134 -12.18 13.89 12.81
CA TYR A 134 -13.20 13.99 11.77
C TYR A 134 -13.57 15.45 11.46
N ILE A 135 -13.78 16.28 12.49
CA ILE A 135 -14.08 17.72 12.31
C ILE A 135 -12.92 18.42 11.58
N LYS A 136 -11.67 18.16 11.99
CA LYS A 136 -10.47 18.70 11.31
C LYS A 136 -10.38 18.26 9.85
N ALA A 137 -10.82 17.05 9.55
CA ALA A 137 -10.87 16.50 8.20
C ALA A 137 -12.08 16.99 7.36
N GLY A 138 -12.92 17.88 7.92
CA GLY A 138 -14.03 18.52 7.23
C GLY A 138 -15.38 17.82 7.36
N TYR A 139 -15.50 16.78 8.19
CA TYR A 139 -16.78 16.15 8.46
C TYR A 139 -17.66 17.02 9.35
N ASN A 140 -18.95 17.08 9.04
CA ASN A 140 -19.96 17.77 9.84
C ASN A 140 -21.00 16.77 10.33
N PHE A 141 -21.15 16.66 11.64
CA PHE A 141 -22.09 15.77 12.32
C PHE A 141 -22.50 16.34 13.68
N SER A 142 -23.72 16.05 14.10
CA SER A 142 -24.25 16.58 15.36
C SER A 142 -23.98 15.68 16.58
N ASN A 143 -23.78 14.39 16.33
CA ASN A 143 -23.56 13.39 17.37
C ASN A 143 -22.89 12.13 16.79
N ALA A 144 -22.55 11.18 17.64
CA ALA A 144 -21.88 9.94 17.24
C ALA A 144 -22.71 9.07 16.28
N GLU A 145 -24.04 9.08 16.41
CA GLU A 145 -24.93 8.36 15.50
C GLU A 145 -24.91 8.93 14.09
N ASP A 146 -24.91 10.26 13.96
CA ASP A 146 -24.82 10.91 12.64
C ASP A 146 -23.48 10.56 11.98
N MET A 147 -22.38 10.57 12.74
CA MET A 147 -21.06 10.18 12.20
C MET A 147 -20.99 8.69 11.87
N TRP A 148 -21.70 7.81 12.62
CA TRP A 148 -21.79 6.41 12.28
C TRP A 148 -22.45 6.19 10.92
N ARG A 149 -23.52 6.92 10.60
CA ARG A 149 -24.16 6.84 9.27
C ARG A 149 -23.24 7.26 8.13
N ILE A 150 -22.41 8.27 8.36
CA ILE A 150 -21.37 8.67 7.39
C ILE A 150 -20.32 7.54 7.26
N TYR A 151 -19.83 7.01 8.39
CA TYR A 151 -18.87 5.91 8.43
C TYR A 151 -19.30 4.70 7.59
N LEU A 152 -20.57 4.33 7.61
CA LEU A 152 -21.08 3.15 6.91
C LEU A 152 -20.89 3.20 5.38
N SER A 153 -20.72 4.37 4.78
CA SER A 153 -20.64 4.54 3.32
C SER A 153 -19.41 5.34 2.84
N ASP A 154 -18.57 5.81 3.75
CA ASP A 154 -17.44 6.69 3.44
C ASP A 154 -16.11 5.98 3.74
N ALA A 155 -15.35 5.67 2.70
CA ALA A 155 -14.07 4.97 2.80
C ALA A 155 -13.04 5.75 3.63
N LYS A 156 -12.99 7.09 3.49
CA LYS A 156 -12.07 7.93 4.28
C LYS A 156 -12.44 7.89 5.76
N ALA A 157 -13.72 7.98 6.10
CA ALA A 157 -14.16 7.86 7.48
C ALA A 157 -13.79 6.49 8.08
N GLN A 158 -13.93 5.42 7.31
CA GLN A 158 -13.55 4.07 7.74
C GLN A 158 -12.06 3.94 8.00
N ILE A 159 -11.21 4.43 7.08
CA ILE A 159 -9.76 4.39 7.21
C ILE A 159 -9.29 5.27 8.37
N MET A 160 -9.89 6.46 8.57
CA MET A 160 -9.60 7.34 9.72
C MET A 160 -9.89 6.66 11.05
N ALA A 161 -11.01 5.97 11.19
CA ALA A 161 -11.33 5.23 12.42
C ALA A 161 -10.30 4.13 12.71
N GLY A 162 -9.90 3.38 11.69
CA GLY A 162 -8.83 2.38 11.82
C GLY A 162 -7.49 2.99 12.21
N ALA A 163 -7.10 4.10 11.58
CA ALA A 163 -5.87 4.82 11.91
C ALA A 163 -5.87 5.35 13.35
N TYR A 164 -7.01 5.87 13.81
CA TYR A 164 -7.21 6.26 15.19
C TYR A 164 -6.96 5.07 16.14
N MET A 165 -7.53 3.90 15.87
CA MET A 165 -7.35 2.70 16.68
C MET A 165 -5.90 2.21 16.67
N ILE A 166 -5.21 2.28 15.54
CA ILE A 166 -3.78 1.92 15.46
C ILE A 166 -2.95 2.89 16.30
N ARG A 167 -3.17 4.20 16.19
CA ARG A 167 -2.51 5.22 17.03
C ARG A 167 -2.78 5.01 18.51
N TYR A 168 -4.01 4.73 18.88
CA TYR A 168 -4.42 4.39 20.25
C TYR A 168 -3.63 3.19 20.78
N CYS A 169 -3.60 2.09 20.01
CA CYS A 169 -2.84 0.89 20.37
C CYS A 169 -1.33 1.14 20.45
N ALA A 170 -0.78 1.92 19.51
CA ALA A 170 0.63 2.27 19.50
C ALA A 170 1.03 3.04 20.76
N ASN A 171 0.28 4.08 21.13
CA ASN A 171 0.53 4.84 22.35
C ASN A 171 0.45 3.96 23.62
N TYR A 172 -0.51 3.05 23.67
CA TYR A 172 -0.62 2.12 24.78
C TYR A 172 0.59 1.16 24.86
N VAL A 173 1.00 0.60 23.73
CA VAL A 173 2.17 -0.30 23.66
C VAL A 173 3.46 0.43 24.06
N LEU A 174 3.69 1.64 23.55
CA LEU A 174 4.86 2.46 23.90
C LEU A 174 4.89 2.77 25.41
N TYR A 175 3.74 3.13 26.01
CA TYR A 175 3.63 3.35 27.44
C TYR A 175 3.92 2.07 28.25
N LYS A 176 3.34 0.94 27.88
CA LYS A 176 3.55 -0.34 28.57
C LYS A 176 4.97 -0.90 28.43
N LYS A 177 5.68 -0.51 27.38
CA LYS A 177 7.10 -0.82 27.19
C LYS A 177 8.05 0.22 27.86
N ASN A 178 7.52 1.20 28.58
CA ASN A 178 8.26 2.29 29.21
C ASN A 178 9.07 3.13 28.22
N ILE A 179 8.66 3.21 26.95
CA ILE A 179 9.28 4.08 25.95
C ILE A 179 8.78 5.53 26.13
N VAL A 180 7.56 5.71 26.61
CA VAL A 180 6.98 6.99 27.03
C VAL A 180 6.55 6.94 28.48
N GLU A 181 6.74 8.05 29.21
CA GLU A 181 6.44 8.14 30.65
C GLU A 181 4.93 8.24 30.92
N ASN A 182 4.20 8.94 30.07
CA ASN A 182 2.79 9.25 30.27
C ASN A 182 1.95 8.69 29.12
N LEU A 183 0.81 8.08 29.46
CA LEU A 183 -0.13 7.57 28.50
C LEU A 183 -0.96 8.70 27.89
N ASN A 184 -0.75 8.95 26.60
CA ASN A 184 -1.59 9.83 25.79
C ASN A 184 -2.03 9.09 24.53
N TYR A 185 -3.24 8.57 24.49
CA TYR A 185 -3.76 7.79 23.37
C TYR A 185 -3.81 8.54 22.03
N ASN A 186 -3.84 9.87 22.07
CA ASN A 186 -3.98 10.73 20.89
C ASN A 186 -2.66 11.37 20.44
N SER A 187 -1.52 10.98 21.03
CA SER A 187 -0.22 11.56 20.64
C SER A 187 0.20 11.11 19.25
N ASN A 188 0.29 12.05 18.32
CA ASN A 188 0.94 11.87 17.01
C ASN A 188 2.47 11.85 17.14
N ASP A 189 3.02 12.62 18.08
CA ASP A 189 4.47 12.74 18.28
C ASP A 189 5.09 11.41 18.70
N ASN A 190 4.39 10.62 19.50
CA ASN A 190 4.88 9.31 19.93
C ASN A 190 5.04 8.32 18.76
N MET A 191 4.34 8.53 17.62
CA MET A 191 4.48 7.65 16.45
C MET A 191 5.90 7.72 15.86
N GLN A 192 6.62 8.84 16.05
CA GLN A 192 8.00 8.99 15.62
C GLN A 192 9.00 8.15 16.44
N LEU A 193 8.60 7.69 17.63
CA LEU A 193 9.44 6.82 18.46
C LEU A 193 9.48 5.38 17.94
N ILE A 194 8.54 5.00 17.09
CA ILE A 194 8.54 3.70 16.41
C ILE A 194 9.52 3.77 15.24
N LYS A 195 10.46 2.83 15.18
CA LYS A 195 11.51 2.78 14.15
C LYS A 195 10.97 2.25 12.82
N TRP A 196 10.09 3.02 12.18
CA TRP A 196 9.39 2.60 10.94
C TRP A 196 10.33 2.17 9.81
N ASN A 197 11.57 2.70 9.79
CA ASN A 197 12.59 2.41 8.77
C ASN A 197 13.55 1.27 9.17
N ALA A 198 13.32 0.58 10.31
CA ALA A 198 14.15 -0.52 10.72
C ALA A 198 14.18 -1.61 9.64
N THR A 199 15.38 -2.01 9.21
CA THR A 199 15.59 -3.02 8.17
C THR A 199 15.97 -4.35 8.78
N GLU A 200 15.54 -5.45 8.19
CA GLU A 200 15.88 -6.80 8.64
C GLU A 200 17.41 -6.97 8.78
N GLY A 201 17.83 -7.56 9.89
CA GLY A 201 19.26 -7.68 10.24
C GLY A 201 19.86 -6.49 11.00
N SER A 202 19.15 -5.36 11.13
CA SER A 202 19.59 -4.26 11.99
C SER A 202 19.29 -4.54 13.47
N SER A 203 20.06 -3.91 14.39
CA SER A 203 19.83 -4.05 15.84
C SER A 203 18.46 -3.53 16.30
N GLU A 204 17.88 -2.59 15.57
CA GLU A 204 16.58 -1.97 15.87
C GLU A 204 15.39 -2.80 15.37
N TYR A 205 15.62 -3.70 14.41
CA TYR A 205 14.54 -4.44 13.76
C TYR A 205 13.75 -5.35 14.70
N THR A 206 14.43 -6.06 15.58
CA THR A 206 13.78 -6.97 16.53
C THR A 206 12.83 -6.22 17.47
N GLU A 207 13.24 -5.04 17.95
CA GLU A 207 12.36 -4.22 18.79
C GLU A 207 11.19 -3.65 18.00
N PHE A 208 11.44 -3.14 16.81
CA PHE A 208 10.41 -2.66 15.88
C PHE A 208 9.38 -3.75 15.56
N GLU A 209 9.82 -4.96 15.20
CA GLU A 209 8.95 -6.10 14.91
C GLU A 209 8.03 -6.42 16.10
N VAL A 210 8.60 -6.51 17.31
CA VAL A 210 7.82 -6.78 18.52
C VAL A 210 6.81 -5.66 18.80
N ILE A 211 7.21 -4.40 18.68
CA ILE A 211 6.31 -3.26 18.89
C ILE A 211 5.15 -3.33 17.90
N LEU A 212 5.43 -3.50 16.62
CA LEU A 212 4.40 -3.50 15.58
C LEU A 212 3.44 -4.68 15.73
N LYS A 213 3.95 -5.89 16.02
CA LYS A 213 3.10 -7.05 16.31
C LYS A 213 2.24 -6.86 17.57
N ARG A 214 2.75 -6.18 18.60
CA ARG A 214 1.95 -5.82 19.80
C ARG A 214 0.84 -4.83 19.45
N ILE A 215 1.11 -3.85 18.59
CA ILE A 215 0.10 -2.91 18.09
C ILE A 215 -1.01 -3.67 17.35
N PHE A 216 -0.66 -4.60 16.47
CA PHE A 216 -1.65 -5.42 15.74
C PHE A 216 -2.43 -6.34 16.67
N ALA A 217 -1.79 -6.96 17.66
CA ALA A 217 -2.49 -7.76 18.66
C ALA A 217 -3.47 -6.90 19.49
N CYS A 218 -3.07 -5.67 19.85
CA CYS A 218 -3.95 -4.72 20.53
C CYS A 218 -5.15 -4.32 19.65
N TYR A 219 -4.92 -4.08 18.36
CA TYR A 219 -6.00 -3.77 17.40
C TYR A 219 -7.04 -4.88 17.34
N ASN A 220 -6.60 -6.14 17.25
CA ASN A 220 -7.47 -7.31 17.14
C ASN A 220 -8.23 -7.66 18.44
N GLY A 221 -7.57 -7.58 19.59
CA GLY A 221 -8.12 -8.09 20.86
C GLY A 221 -8.13 -7.10 22.00
N GLY A 222 -7.86 -5.83 21.73
CA GLY A 222 -7.82 -4.74 22.71
C GLY A 222 -6.49 -4.65 23.49
N PRO A 223 -6.32 -3.57 24.27
CA PRO A 223 -5.04 -3.23 24.90
C PRO A 223 -4.46 -4.31 25.82
N SER A 224 -5.30 -4.91 26.67
CA SER A 224 -4.85 -5.96 27.60
C SER A 224 -4.36 -7.20 26.86
N TYR A 225 -5.12 -7.67 25.89
CA TYR A 225 -4.75 -8.80 25.03
C TYR A 225 -3.45 -8.52 24.27
N GLY A 226 -3.33 -7.34 23.67
CA GLY A 226 -2.16 -6.94 22.88
C GLY A 226 -0.85 -7.04 23.65
N MET A 227 -0.86 -6.80 24.98
CA MET A 227 0.33 -6.88 25.82
C MET A 227 0.56 -8.27 26.45
N SER A 228 -0.48 -9.06 26.65
CA SER A 228 -0.38 -10.34 27.36
C SER A 228 -0.27 -11.58 26.47
N VAL A 229 -0.78 -11.50 25.23
CA VAL A 229 -0.80 -12.65 24.33
C VAL A 229 0.62 -13.10 23.93
N ASP A 230 0.82 -14.41 23.83
CA ASP A 230 1.97 -14.96 23.12
C ASP A 230 1.83 -14.68 21.61
N LEU A 231 2.71 -13.86 21.05
CA LEU A 231 2.65 -13.43 19.65
C LEU A 231 2.77 -14.61 18.66
N ASN A 232 3.42 -15.71 19.06
CA ASN A 232 3.55 -16.90 18.21
C ASN A 232 2.29 -17.78 18.19
N ASN A 233 1.44 -17.63 19.23
CA ASN A 233 0.21 -18.40 19.43
C ASN A 233 -1.05 -17.49 19.46
N ALA A 234 -0.96 -16.27 18.94
CA ALA A 234 -2.08 -15.34 18.89
C ALA A 234 -3.22 -15.89 18.02
N GLN A 235 -4.46 -15.56 18.38
CA GLN A 235 -5.66 -16.02 17.68
C GLN A 235 -5.54 -15.77 16.17
N ASN A 236 -5.81 -16.79 15.36
CA ASN A 236 -5.72 -16.79 13.90
C ASN A 236 -4.36 -16.35 13.35
N ASN A 237 -3.31 -16.34 14.16
CA ASN A 237 -1.98 -15.82 13.83
C ASN A 237 -2.02 -14.35 13.34
N TYR A 238 -3.00 -13.57 13.84
CA TYR A 238 -3.32 -12.24 13.35
C TYR A 238 -2.12 -11.28 13.34
N PRO A 239 -1.37 -11.07 14.46
CA PRO A 239 -0.29 -10.11 14.48
C PRO A 239 0.82 -10.40 13.47
N ASN A 240 1.13 -11.70 13.27
CA ASN A 240 2.17 -12.11 12.33
C ASN A 240 1.72 -11.95 10.87
N LYS A 241 0.45 -12.26 10.55
CA LYS A 241 -0.11 -12.05 9.21
C LYS A 241 -0.11 -10.56 8.82
N VAL A 242 -0.60 -9.71 9.73
CA VAL A 242 -0.64 -8.26 9.46
C VAL A 242 0.79 -7.70 9.35
N PHE A 243 1.72 -8.19 10.18
CA PHE A 243 3.11 -7.80 10.08
C PHE A 243 3.72 -8.16 8.72
N GLN A 244 3.45 -9.38 8.21
CA GLN A 244 3.90 -9.80 6.88
C GLN A 244 3.34 -8.89 5.78
N TYR A 245 2.04 -8.58 5.80
CA TYR A 245 1.46 -7.61 4.86
C TYR A 245 2.10 -6.23 4.97
N ALA A 246 2.31 -5.75 6.19
CA ALA A 246 2.94 -4.46 6.44
C ALA A 246 4.36 -4.39 5.84
N MET A 247 5.18 -5.42 6.04
CA MET A 247 6.52 -5.47 5.44
C MET A 247 6.46 -5.54 3.91
N GLN A 248 5.52 -6.32 3.35
CA GLN A 248 5.34 -6.36 1.90
C GLN A 248 4.99 -4.98 1.33
N PHE A 249 4.02 -4.28 1.90
CA PHE A 249 3.64 -2.92 1.46
C PHE A 249 4.78 -1.92 1.66
N ARG A 250 5.51 -1.99 2.77
CA ARG A 250 6.65 -1.12 3.04
C ARG A 250 7.78 -1.33 2.04
N ASP A 251 8.24 -2.56 1.90
CA ASP A 251 9.47 -2.88 1.17
C ASP A 251 9.30 -2.74 -0.34
N ILE A 252 8.10 -2.94 -0.87
CA ILE A 252 7.79 -2.75 -2.29
C ILE A 252 7.51 -1.26 -2.61
N GLY A 253 6.95 -0.52 -1.66
CA GLY A 253 6.64 0.90 -1.83
C GLY A 253 7.83 1.87 -1.68
N LEU A 254 8.99 1.43 -1.15
CA LEU A 254 10.16 2.30 -0.92
C LEU A 254 11.01 2.60 -2.16
N ILE A 255 10.54 2.30 -3.36
CA ILE A 255 11.37 2.37 -4.57
C ILE A 255 11.11 3.68 -5.30
N GLU A 256 12.08 4.59 -5.22
CA GLU A 256 12.08 5.85 -5.95
C GLU A 256 12.23 5.65 -7.47
N ASN A 257 11.51 6.45 -8.24
CA ASN A 257 11.64 6.66 -9.68
C ASN A 257 11.60 5.40 -10.55
N THR A 258 10.46 4.73 -10.58
CA THR A 258 10.24 3.63 -11.50
C THR A 258 9.54 4.10 -12.78
N ASN A 259 9.97 3.55 -13.91
CA ASN A 259 9.32 3.74 -15.19
C ASN A 259 7.86 3.22 -15.09
N GLU A 260 6.89 4.02 -15.48
CA GLU A 260 5.46 3.68 -15.43
C GLU A 260 5.13 2.33 -16.08
N LEU A 261 5.85 1.94 -17.14
CA LEU A 261 5.71 0.65 -17.79
C LEU A 261 6.12 -0.50 -16.88
N ILE A 262 7.21 -0.34 -16.12
CA ILE A 262 7.69 -1.34 -15.15
C ILE A 262 6.65 -1.56 -14.07
N GLU A 263 6.09 -0.48 -13.51
CA GLU A 263 5.07 -0.59 -12.45
C GLU A 263 3.80 -1.30 -12.94
N LYS A 264 3.31 -0.96 -14.12
CA LYS A 264 2.17 -1.63 -14.72
C LYS A 264 2.44 -3.12 -15.02
N ALA A 265 3.66 -3.46 -15.47
CA ALA A 265 4.06 -4.86 -15.68
C ALA A 265 4.08 -5.64 -14.35
N ILE A 266 4.63 -5.04 -13.30
CA ILE A 266 4.65 -5.63 -11.95
C ILE A 266 3.22 -5.77 -11.42
N GLU A 267 2.37 -4.75 -11.56
CA GLU A 267 0.95 -4.80 -11.17
C GLU A 267 0.22 -5.98 -11.84
N ALA A 268 0.48 -6.22 -13.12
CA ALA A 268 -0.10 -7.36 -13.82
C ALA A 268 0.33 -8.70 -13.19
N GLY A 269 1.60 -8.83 -12.80
CA GLY A 269 2.11 -10.01 -12.10
C GLY A 269 1.52 -10.16 -10.70
N MET A 270 1.39 -9.07 -9.96
CA MET A 270 0.85 -9.06 -8.59
C MET A 270 -0.59 -9.58 -8.50
N LYS A 271 -1.39 -9.44 -9.55
CA LYS A 271 -2.75 -10.01 -9.61
C LYS A 271 -2.79 -11.51 -9.39
N TRP A 272 -1.69 -12.21 -9.66
CA TRP A 272 -1.59 -13.65 -9.61
C TRP A 272 -0.91 -14.19 -8.34
N VAL A 273 -0.33 -13.34 -7.51
CA VAL A 273 0.33 -13.76 -6.26
C VAL A 273 -0.65 -14.51 -5.37
N GLY A 274 -0.28 -15.76 -5.01
CA GLY A 274 -1.10 -16.67 -4.21
C GLY A 274 -2.35 -17.21 -4.89
N LYS A 275 -2.53 -16.98 -6.19
CA LYS A 275 -3.71 -17.42 -6.96
C LYS A 275 -3.37 -18.33 -8.13
N SER A 276 -2.20 -18.13 -8.74
CA SER A 276 -1.77 -18.88 -9.91
C SER A 276 -0.90 -20.05 -9.47
N PRO A 277 -1.28 -21.31 -9.80
CA PRO A 277 -0.41 -22.45 -9.60
C PRO A 277 0.66 -22.49 -10.68
N TYR A 278 1.82 -23.06 -10.36
CA TYR A 278 2.84 -23.36 -11.36
C TYR A 278 2.36 -24.48 -12.30
N VAL A 279 2.45 -24.25 -13.62
CA VAL A 279 2.16 -25.24 -14.64
C VAL A 279 3.31 -25.31 -15.63
N TRP A 280 4.07 -26.41 -15.60
CA TRP A 280 5.18 -26.61 -16.55
C TRP A 280 4.69 -26.49 -18.00
N GLY A 281 5.27 -25.57 -18.78
CA GLY A 281 4.83 -25.27 -20.15
C GLY A 281 3.54 -24.46 -20.25
N GLY A 282 2.95 -24.02 -19.15
CA GLY A 282 1.77 -23.15 -19.13
C GLY A 282 2.07 -21.74 -19.63
N GLY A 283 1.03 -20.91 -19.81
CA GLY A 283 1.10 -19.50 -20.20
C GLY A 283 1.40 -19.24 -21.67
N ARG A 284 1.45 -20.29 -22.51
CA ARG A 284 1.76 -20.16 -23.93
C ARG A 284 0.54 -20.01 -24.82
N THR A 285 -0.64 -20.24 -24.29
CA THR A 285 -1.93 -20.04 -24.95
C THR A 285 -2.70 -18.91 -24.25
N GLU A 286 -3.69 -18.34 -24.95
CA GLU A 286 -4.58 -17.34 -24.36
C GLU A 286 -5.41 -17.95 -23.21
N GLU A 287 -5.83 -19.21 -23.38
CA GLU A 287 -6.58 -19.94 -22.35
C GLU A 287 -5.76 -20.08 -21.05
N ASP A 288 -4.47 -20.41 -21.14
CA ASP A 288 -3.60 -20.50 -19.96
C ASP A 288 -3.44 -19.17 -19.27
N VAL A 289 -3.23 -18.10 -20.03
CA VAL A 289 -3.08 -16.75 -19.51
C VAL A 289 -4.34 -16.30 -18.75
N LEU A 290 -5.51 -16.50 -19.34
CA LEU A 290 -6.80 -16.17 -18.70
C LEU A 290 -7.07 -17.00 -17.45
N ALA A 291 -6.61 -18.23 -17.44
CA ALA A 291 -6.75 -19.14 -16.30
C ALA A 291 -5.63 -18.99 -15.24
N GLY A 292 -4.65 -18.10 -15.48
CA GLY A 292 -3.52 -17.92 -14.57
C GLY A 292 -2.61 -19.13 -14.45
N ARG A 293 -2.45 -19.90 -15.52
CA ARG A 293 -1.58 -21.10 -15.57
C ARG A 293 -0.28 -20.72 -16.25
N PHE A 294 0.80 -20.55 -15.52
CA PHE A 294 2.11 -20.15 -16.02
C PHE A 294 3.21 -21.14 -15.61
N ASP A 295 4.36 -21.03 -16.27
CA ASP A 295 5.67 -21.38 -15.71
C ASP A 295 6.49 -20.11 -15.49
N CYS A 296 7.68 -20.21 -14.89
CA CYS A 296 8.51 -19.04 -14.56
C CYS A 296 8.78 -18.13 -15.75
N SER A 297 9.06 -18.68 -16.93
CA SER A 297 9.40 -17.91 -18.13
C SER A 297 8.18 -17.26 -18.80
N SER A 298 7.08 -17.98 -18.89
CA SER A 298 5.84 -17.45 -19.45
C SER A 298 5.19 -16.42 -18.54
N PHE A 299 5.37 -16.54 -17.22
CA PHE A 299 4.92 -15.54 -16.25
C PHE A 299 5.66 -14.21 -16.45
N VAL A 300 6.99 -14.23 -16.54
CA VAL A 300 7.77 -13.02 -16.83
C VAL A 300 7.36 -12.41 -18.18
N HIS A 301 7.20 -13.25 -19.22
CA HIS A 301 6.70 -12.79 -20.52
C HIS A 301 5.32 -12.12 -20.39
N TYR A 302 4.38 -12.74 -19.67
CA TYR A 302 3.04 -12.20 -19.44
C TYR A 302 3.09 -10.80 -18.79
N MET A 303 3.90 -10.62 -17.73
CA MET A 303 4.04 -9.33 -17.06
C MET A 303 4.42 -8.22 -18.05
N TYR A 304 5.43 -8.43 -18.86
CA TYR A 304 5.91 -7.43 -19.82
C TYR A 304 5.00 -7.28 -21.05
N ALA A 305 4.44 -8.38 -21.55
CA ALA A 305 3.50 -8.34 -22.66
C ALA A 305 2.22 -7.55 -22.32
N SER A 306 1.77 -7.57 -21.05
CA SER A 306 0.61 -6.83 -20.58
C SER A 306 0.74 -5.31 -20.74
N VAL A 307 1.97 -4.80 -20.87
CA VAL A 307 2.28 -3.38 -21.08
C VAL A 307 2.90 -3.11 -22.46
N GLY A 308 2.79 -4.08 -23.40
CA GLY A 308 3.27 -3.93 -24.77
C GLY A 308 4.77 -4.20 -24.98
N VAL A 309 5.50 -4.59 -23.93
CA VAL A 309 6.93 -4.98 -24.05
C VAL A 309 7.02 -6.44 -24.43
N GLN A 310 7.48 -6.71 -25.66
CA GLN A 310 7.56 -8.06 -26.20
C GLN A 310 8.91 -8.72 -25.88
N LEU A 311 8.87 -9.81 -25.12
CA LEU A 311 10.03 -10.64 -24.77
C LEU A 311 10.08 -11.93 -25.63
N GLY A 312 9.91 -11.77 -26.94
CA GLY A 312 9.82 -12.88 -27.91
C GLY A 312 8.39 -13.39 -28.08
N ASP A 313 8.26 -14.52 -28.76
CA ASP A 313 6.97 -15.15 -29.01
C ASP A 313 6.48 -15.93 -27.79
N ARG A 314 5.26 -15.63 -27.33
CA ARG A 314 4.61 -16.27 -26.19
C ARG A 314 4.62 -17.80 -26.31
N SER A 315 4.38 -18.33 -27.49
CA SER A 315 4.28 -19.78 -27.74
C SER A 315 5.58 -20.54 -27.50
N SER A 316 6.73 -19.84 -27.55
CA SER A 316 8.06 -20.44 -27.47
C SER A 316 8.98 -19.86 -26.42
N VAL A 317 8.49 -18.93 -25.57
CA VAL A 317 9.30 -18.30 -24.54
C VAL A 317 9.81 -19.32 -23.50
N VAL A 318 11.10 -19.25 -23.22
CA VAL A 318 11.80 -20.07 -22.21
C VAL A 318 12.86 -19.21 -21.51
N THR A 319 13.36 -19.63 -20.37
CA THR A 319 14.42 -18.90 -19.65
C THR A 319 15.64 -18.66 -20.52
N PHE A 320 15.97 -19.61 -21.39
CA PHE A 320 17.08 -19.51 -22.35
C PHE A 320 16.89 -18.43 -23.42
N SER A 321 15.66 -18.10 -23.80
CA SER A 321 15.40 -16.97 -24.69
C SER A 321 15.44 -15.66 -23.91
N LEU A 322 14.86 -15.61 -22.70
CA LEU A 322 14.81 -14.41 -21.87
C LEU A 322 16.19 -13.92 -21.44
N VAL A 323 17.14 -14.81 -21.18
CA VAL A 323 18.50 -14.44 -20.75
C VAL A 323 19.28 -13.67 -21.82
N ASN A 324 18.82 -13.67 -23.07
CA ASN A 324 19.41 -12.93 -24.19
C ASN A 324 18.62 -11.67 -24.55
N MET A 325 17.54 -11.35 -23.83
CA MET A 325 16.74 -10.16 -24.08
C MET A 325 17.29 -8.94 -23.32
N GLY A 326 17.12 -7.76 -23.91
CA GLY A 326 17.54 -6.51 -23.29
C GLY A 326 19.05 -6.37 -23.07
N ARG A 327 19.41 -5.42 -22.22
CA ARG A 327 20.80 -5.09 -21.86
C ARG A 327 21.26 -5.90 -20.64
N GLU A 328 22.49 -6.37 -20.66
CA GLU A 328 23.12 -7.00 -19.50
C GLU A 328 23.42 -5.98 -18.42
N ILE A 329 23.09 -6.31 -17.19
CA ILE A 329 23.27 -5.48 -16.00
C ILE A 329 24.11 -6.28 -14.98
N THR A 330 25.00 -5.61 -14.28
CA THR A 330 25.72 -6.25 -13.15
C THR A 330 24.77 -6.34 -11.93
N PRO A 331 24.94 -7.35 -11.05
CA PRO A 331 24.10 -7.46 -9.84
C PRO A 331 24.05 -6.21 -8.97
N ASN A 332 25.15 -5.44 -8.90
CA ASN A 332 25.21 -4.21 -8.12
C ASN A 332 24.41 -3.03 -8.73
N GLU A 333 24.04 -3.14 -9.99
CA GLU A 333 23.27 -2.14 -10.73
C GLU A 333 21.79 -2.55 -10.91
N MET A 334 21.38 -3.65 -10.28
CA MET A 334 19.99 -4.13 -10.35
C MET A 334 19.02 -3.05 -9.90
N LYS A 335 17.98 -2.87 -10.73
CA LYS A 335 16.84 -1.99 -10.45
C LYS A 335 15.54 -2.77 -10.58
N ARG A 336 14.52 -2.24 -9.96
CA ARG A 336 13.15 -2.73 -10.08
C ARG A 336 12.77 -2.89 -11.55
N GLY A 337 12.20 -4.03 -11.91
CA GLY A 337 11.87 -4.41 -13.28
C GLY A 337 12.98 -5.17 -14.01
N ASP A 338 14.17 -5.31 -13.43
CA ASP A 338 15.19 -6.16 -14.05
C ASP A 338 14.80 -7.63 -13.95
N ILE A 339 15.10 -8.39 -15.02
CA ILE A 339 14.87 -9.83 -15.07
C ILE A 339 16.12 -10.52 -14.51
N ILE A 340 15.94 -11.39 -13.50
CA ILE A 340 17.00 -12.09 -12.79
C ILE A 340 16.90 -13.60 -12.97
N PHE A 341 18.05 -14.28 -13.01
CA PHE A 341 18.14 -15.70 -13.35
C PHE A 341 18.83 -16.51 -12.26
N PHE A 342 18.41 -17.76 -12.15
CA PHE A 342 18.87 -18.70 -11.14
C PHE A 342 19.23 -20.04 -11.77
N ASP A 343 20.34 -20.65 -11.31
CA ASP A 343 20.74 -22.00 -11.65
C ASP A 343 20.10 -22.98 -10.66
N THR A 344 18.93 -23.48 -11.02
CA THR A 344 18.16 -24.43 -10.19
C THR A 344 18.41 -25.87 -10.64
N TYR A 345 17.54 -26.46 -11.45
CA TYR A 345 17.75 -27.80 -12.00
C TYR A 345 18.71 -27.79 -13.22
N THR A 346 18.97 -26.64 -13.79
CA THR A 346 19.95 -26.41 -14.89
C THR A 346 20.42 -24.96 -14.85
N ILE A 347 21.46 -24.63 -15.65
CA ILE A 347 21.91 -23.26 -15.85
C ILE A 347 20.73 -22.40 -16.37
N ASN A 348 20.48 -21.26 -15.74
CA ASN A 348 19.30 -20.42 -15.97
C ASN A 348 17.97 -21.20 -15.88
N GLY A 349 17.89 -22.20 -15.02
CA GLY A 349 16.70 -23.04 -14.90
C GLY A 349 15.48 -22.32 -14.31
N HIS A 350 15.67 -21.12 -13.76
CA HIS A 350 14.58 -20.31 -13.22
C HIS A 350 14.79 -18.82 -13.48
N VAL A 351 13.67 -18.06 -13.46
CA VAL A 351 13.66 -16.63 -13.79
C VAL A 351 12.59 -15.92 -12.97
N GLY A 352 12.85 -14.67 -12.60
CA GLY A 352 11.89 -13.77 -11.96
C GLY A 352 12.15 -12.31 -12.33
N VAL A 353 11.31 -11.42 -11.82
CA VAL A 353 11.44 -9.97 -11.99
C VAL A 353 11.81 -9.35 -10.65
N TYR A 354 12.90 -8.63 -10.60
CA TYR A 354 13.40 -7.96 -9.41
C TYR A 354 12.48 -6.80 -9.02
N LEU A 355 12.08 -6.76 -7.75
CA LEU A 355 11.19 -5.74 -7.19
C LEU A 355 11.94 -4.66 -6.41
N GLY A 356 13.26 -4.81 -6.22
CA GLY A 356 14.05 -4.00 -5.32
C GLY A 356 14.18 -4.62 -3.93
N ASN A 357 15.08 -4.07 -3.11
CA ASN A 357 15.29 -4.44 -1.70
C ASN A 357 15.45 -5.96 -1.47
N GLY A 358 16.11 -6.64 -2.41
CA GLY A 358 16.31 -8.09 -2.33
C GLY A 358 15.08 -8.93 -2.65
N LYS A 359 13.96 -8.34 -3.02
CA LYS A 359 12.73 -9.08 -3.36
C LYS A 359 12.58 -9.25 -4.86
N PHE A 360 11.92 -10.34 -5.26
CA PHE A 360 11.55 -10.59 -6.66
C PHE A 360 10.26 -11.38 -6.75
N ILE A 361 9.53 -11.17 -7.83
CA ILE A 361 8.32 -11.91 -8.16
C ILE A 361 8.65 -13.00 -9.19
N HIS A 362 8.13 -14.18 -8.97
CA HIS A 362 8.32 -15.31 -9.87
C HIS A 362 7.16 -16.30 -9.77
N ASP A 363 7.09 -17.24 -10.70
CA ASP A 363 6.20 -18.39 -10.60
C ASP A 363 7.04 -19.63 -10.27
N GLY A 364 6.89 -20.13 -9.05
CA GLY A 364 7.67 -21.25 -8.49
C GLY A 364 6.87 -22.55 -8.37
N THR A 365 7.55 -23.68 -8.53
CA THR A 365 6.92 -25.01 -8.54
C THR A 365 6.18 -25.38 -7.27
N THR A 366 6.52 -24.77 -6.13
CA THR A 366 5.96 -25.12 -4.82
C THR A 366 4.74 -24.30 -4.45
N ARG A 367 4.73 -23.01 -4.79
CA ARG A 367 3.70 -22.06 -4.34
C ARG A 367 3.02 -21.31 -5.46
N GLY A 368 3.40 -21.56 -6.71
CA GLY A 368 2.95 -20.79 -7.84
C GLY A 368 3.54 -19.38 -7.84
N VAL A 369 2.75 -18.40 -8.25
CA VAL A 369 3.21 -17.00 -8.26
C VAL A 369 3.34 -16.49 -6.83
N GLU A 370 4.56 -16.11 -6.47
CA GLU A 370 4.91 -15.56 -5.15
C GLU A 370 5.99 -14.47 -5.23
N ILE A 371 6.17 -13.76 -4.11
CA ILE A 371 7.30 -12.86 -3.89
C ILE A 371 8.30 -13.60 -3.01
N ALA A 372 9.54 -13.71 -3.49
CA ALA A 372 10.62 -14.33 -2.76
C ALA A 372 11.71 -13.31 -2.39
N ASP A 373 12.56 -13.69 -1.44
CA ASP A 373 13.72 -12.93 -1.01
C ASP A 373 14.99 -13.56 -1.59
N ILE A 374 15.76 -12.79 -2.36
CA ILE A 374 17.03 -13.24 -2.94
C ILE A 374 18.07 -13.58 -1.85
N ASN A 375 17.93 -13.01 -0.66
CA ASN A 375 18.80 -13.27 0.48
C ASN A 375 18.44 -14.56 1.24
N ASN A 376 17.32 -15.21 0.88
CA ASN A 376 17.04 -16.56 1.39
C ASN A 376 18.15 -17.52 0.94
N PRO A 377 18.64 -18.43 1.81
CA PRO A 377 19.76 -19.33 1.50
C PRO A 377 19.65 -20.03 0.15
N TYR A 378 18.47 -20.58 -0.18
CA TYR A 378 18.23 -21.26 -1.46
C TYR A 378 18.40 -20.30 -2.66
N TRP A 379 17.81 -19.11 -2.58
CA TRP A 379 17.88 -18.14 -3.69
C TRP A 379 19.26 -17.49 -3.79
N THR A 380 19.95 -17.26 -2.66
CA THR A 380 21.33 -16.78 -2.66
C THR A 380 22.29 -17.79 -3.31
N GLU A 381 22.12 -19.09 -3.03
CA GLU A 381 22.96 -20.15 -3.60
C GLU A 381 22.72 -20.35 -5.09
N THR A 382 21.48 -20.19 -5.55
CA THR A 382 21.09 -20.44 -6.93
C THR A 382 21.16 -19.20 -7.83
N PHE A 383 21.24 -17.98 -7.27
CA PHE A 383 21.37 -16.76 -8.06
C PHE A 383 22.70 -16.74 -8.81
N ASN A 384 22.64 -16.76 -10.14
CA ASN A 384 23.83 -16.90 -10.98
C ASN A 384 24.46 -15.56 -11.40
N GLY A 385 23.95 -14.44 -10.89
CA GLY A 385 24.44 -13.09 -11.20
C GLY A 385 24.03 -12.56 -12.59
N ARG A 386 23.22 -13.28 -13.36
CA ARG A 386 22.71 -12.80 -14.65
C ARG A 386 21.48 -11.95 -14.45
N VAL A 387 21.55 -10.74 -14.98
CA VAL A 387 20.49 -9.74 -14.89
C VAL A 387 20.27 -9.11 -16.28
N ARG A 388 19.02 -8.92 -16.66
CA ARG A 388 18.64 -8.30 -17.93
C ARG A 388 17.67 -7.15 -17.71
N ARG A 389 18.00 -5.98 -18.27
CA ARG A 389 17.13 -4.80 -18.31
C ARG A 389 16.47 -4.69 -19.66
N VAL A 390 15.16 -4.76 -19.72
CA VAL A 390 14.34 -4.72 -20.94
C VAL A 390 13.56 -3.43 -21.09
N VAL A 391 13.48 -2.64 -20.02
CA VAL A 391 12.94 -1.27 -20.00
C VAL A 391 13.93 -0.39 -19.24
N GLU A 392 14.35 0.75 -19.83
CA GLU A 392 15.33 1.67 -19.22
C GLU A 392 14.67 2.64 -18.21
#